data_aadf6780b76311c215f6316c4974d7ad
#
_entry.id   aadf6780b76311c215f6316c4974d7ad
#
_cell.length_a   1.000
_cell.length_b   1.000
_cell.length_c   1.000
_cell.angle_alpha   90.00
_cell.angle_beta   90.00
_cell.angle_gamma   90.00
#
_symmetry.space_group_name_H-M   'P 1'
#
loop_
_entity.id
_entity.type
_entity.pdbx_description
1 polymer ?
#
loop_
_entity_poly.entity_id
_entity_poly.type
_entity_poly.pdbx_seq_one_letter_code
_entity_poly.pdbx_strand_id
1 'polypeptide(L)'
;MRTGSLILVAAALAGGAATASTVAAGPALDWVLLGTRTVNDRADHDVIAVTGARGDFTRIKLTVQRFSVDFHRVVVHFGNGEKQEVELRSTIRAGGETRAIDLEGTDRVISRVEFWYDANTIRGRRAVVRLYGER
;
A
#
# COMPACT_ATOMS: atom_id res chain seq x y z
N MET A 1 15.85 50.81 16.15
CA MET A 1 15.49 50.25 16.01
C MET A 1 15.30 49.50 15.40
N ARG A 2 15.42 49.57 15.49
CA ARG A 2 15.15 48.78 15.11
C ARG A 2 15.00 47.85 14.54
N THR A 3 15.18 47.90 14.69
CA THR A 3 14.88 46.92 14.42
C THR A 3 14.62 46.02 13.83
N GLY A 4 14.91 46.29 14.03
CA GLY A 4 14.60 45.39 13.85
C GLY A 4 14.48 44.55 13.14
N SER A 5 14.52 44.64 13.34
CA SER A 5 14.18 43.84 13.08
C SER A 5 14.06 42.95 12.42
N LEU A 6 14.35 42.97 12.60
CA LEU A 6 14.06 42.07 12.35
C LEU A 6 13.85 41.22 11.71
N ILE A 7 14.08 41.46 11.74
CA ILE A 7 13.70 40.64 11.51
C ILE A 7 13.59 39.65 11.00
N LEU A 8 13.85 39.68 11.07
CA LEU A 8 13.54 38.72 10.93
C LEU A 8 13.33 37.92 10.46
N VAL A 9 13.58 38.04 10.49
CA VAL A 9 13.11 37.21 10.42
C VAL A 9 12.97 36.42 9.94
N ALA A 10 13.26 36.56 9.90
CA ALA A 10 12.90 35.74 9.85
C ALA A 10 12.78 34.97 9.37
N ALA A 11 13.11 35.14 9.39
CA ALA A 11 12.74 34.32 9.33
C ALA A 11 12.61 33.48 8.84
N ALA A 12 12.88 33.61 8.77
CA ALA A 12 12.52 32.77 8.74
C ALA A 12 12.41 32.02 8.25
N LEU A 13 12.81 32.10 8.22
CA LEU A 13 12.46 31.31 8.10
C LEU A 13 12.25 30.61 7.73
N ALA A 14 12.60 30.94 7.73
CA ALA A 14 12.20 30.25 7.71
C ALA A 14 12.00 29.48 7.42
N GLY A 15 12.27 29.47 7.31
CA GLY A 15 11.90 28.75 7.47
C GLY A 15 11.80 28.01 7.05
N GLY A 16 12.05 27.94 7.04
CA GLY A 16 11.74 27.24 7.05
C GLY A 16 11.70 26.52 6.54
N ALA A 17 11.98 26.55 6.55
CA ALA A 17 11.71 25.79 6.41
C ALA A 17 11.66 24.98 6.06
N ALA A 18 12.01 25.11 6.07
CA ALA A 18 11.71 24.30 6.02
C ALA A 18 11.72 23.43 5.81
N THR A 19 12.06 23.52 5.89
CA THR A 19 11.83 22.72 5.92
C THR A 19 11.69 21.84 5.74
N ALA A 20 12.01 21.78 5.95
CA ALA A 20 11.62 20.95 6.04
C ALA A 20 11.44 20.17 5.59
N SER A 21 11.61 20.13 5.47
CA SER A 21 11.19 19.47 5.19
C SER A 21 11.36 18.58 4.86
N THR A 22 11.82 18.51 4.98
CA THR A 22 11.80 17.72 4.84
C THR A 22 11.84 16.84 4.64
N VAL A 23 11.96 16.96 4.63
CA VAL A 23 11.84 16.11 4.33
C VAL A 23 11.87 14.98 4.62
N ALA A 24 12.22 14.91 5.00
CA ALA A 24 12.29 13.81 5.55
C ALA A 24 11.48 12.77 5.31
N ALA A 25 11.09 12.13 5.73
CA ALA A 25 10.07 11.22 5.36
C ALA A 25 10.48 10.26 4.27
N GLY A 26 11.72 10.22 3.90
CA GLY A 26 12.14 9.34 2.86
C GLY A 26 11.75 7.88 3.06
N PRO A 27 12.02 7.27 4.23
CA PRO A 27 11.74 5.84 4.40
C PRO A 27 10.29 5.47 4.22
N ALA A 28 9.41 6.33 4.68
CA ALA A 28 7.98 6.04 4.61
C ALA A 28 7.44 6.04 3.20
N LEU A 29 8.23 6.48 2.23
CA LEU A 29 7.80 6.62 0.84
C LEU A 29 8.18 5.42 -0.02
N ASP A 30 8.68 4.35 0.58
CA ASP A 30 9.16 3.19 -0.17
C ASP A 30 8.07 2.16 -0.47
N TRP A 31 6.88 2.63 -0.74
CA TRP A 31 5.82 1.76 -1.23
C TRP A 31 5.97 1.56 -2.73
N VAL A 32 6.14 0.32 -3.14
CA VAL A 32 6.38 -0.06 -4.52
C VAL A 32 5.20 -0.84 -5.05
N LEU A 33 4.71 -0.46 -6.23
CA LEU A 33 3.64 -1.21 -6.88
C LEU A 33 4.17 -2.57 -7.34
N LEU A 34 3.56 -3.64 -6.83
CA LEU A 34 3.96 -5.00 -7.15
C LEU A 34 3.08 -5.64 -8.20
N GLY A 35 1.84 -5.25 -8.30
CA GLY A 35 0.94 -5.80 -9.29
C GLY A 35 -0.45 -5.22 -9.19
N THR A 36 -1.24 -5.50 -10.22
CA THR A 36 -2.61 -4.99 -10.34
C THR A 36 -3.51 -6.11 -10.80
N ARG A 37 -4.73 -6.14 -10.27
CA ARG A 37 -5.73 -7.10 -10.68
C ARG A 37 -7.07 -6.41 -10.83
N THR A 38 -7.75 -6.67 -11.93
CA THR A 38 -9.13 -6.22 -12.12
C THR A 38 -10.06 -7.31 -11.62
N VAL A 39 -10.99 -6.95 -10.73
CA VAL A 39 -11.89 -7.89 -10.10
C VAL A 39 -13.34 -7.51 -10.38
N ASN A 40 -14.23 -8.50 -10.36
CA ASN A 40 -15.65 -8.28 -10.60
C ASN A 40 -16.49 -9.19 -9.71
N ASP A 41 -17.81 -9.10 -9.85
CA ASP A 41 -18.74 -9.83 -9.00
C ASP A 41 -18.86 -11.32 -9.32
N ARG A 42 -18.16 -11.82 -10.34
CA ARG A 42 -18.22 -13.22 -10.71
C ARG A 42 -17.18 -14.08 -10.03
N ALA A 43 -16.08 -13.48 -9.65
CA ALA A 43 -14.99 -14.18 -8.99
C ALA A 43 -14.93 -13.74 -7.53
N ASP A 44 -14.53 -14.66 -6.68
CA ASP A 44 -14.37 -14.40 -5.26
C ASP A 44 -12.93 -14.64 -4.80
N HIS A 45 -12.03 -14.91 -5.72
CA HIS A 45 -10.63 -15.22 -5.44
C HIS A 45 -9.77 -14.81 -6.63
N ASP A 46 -8.67 -14.14 -6.32
CA ASP A 46 -7.71 -13.75 -7.34
C ASP A 46 -6.28 -13.80 -6.82
N VAL A 47 -5.33 -13.73 -7.72
CA VAL A 47 -3.91 -13.84 -7.42
C VAL A 47 -3.17 -12.72 -8.13
N ILE A 48 -2.26 -12.07 -7.41
CA ILE A 48 -1.29 -11.14 -8.00
C ILE A 48 0.07 -11.78 -7.89
N ALA A 49 0.68 -12.10 -9.04
CA ALA A 49 2.02 -12.66 -9.08
C ALA A 49 3.04 -11.53 -8.92
N VAL A 50 4.11 -11.82 -8.18
CA VAL A 50 5.19 -10.88 -7.95
C VAL A 50 6.49 -11.56 -8.36
N THR A 51 7.28 -10.91 -9.20
CA THR A 51 8.55 -11.51 -9.61
C THR A 51 9.61 -11.33 -8.54
N GLY A 52 10.50 -12.31 -8.42
CA GLY A 52 11.59 -12.25 -7.44
C GLY A 52 12.53 -11.07 -7.67
N ALA A 53 12.56 -10.52 -8.89
CA ALA A 53 13.38 -9.38 -9.22
C ALA A 53 12.96 -8.11 -8.47
N ARG A 54 11.78 -8.10 -7.86
CA ARG A 54 11.32 -6.96 -7.07
C ARG A 54 12.08 -6.80 -5.76
N GLY A 55 12.72 -7.87 -5.26
CA GLY A 55 13.51 -7.82 -4.05
C GLY A 55 12.72 -8.14 -2.80
N ASP A 56 13.19 -7.62 -1.67
CA ASP A 56 12.65 -7.91 -0.35
C ASP A 56 11.71 -6.81 0.12
N PHE A 57 10.69 -7.23 0.90
CA PHE A 57 9.72 -6.29 1.46
C PHE A 57 9.46 -6.64 2.92
N THR A 58 9.03 -5.65 3.69
CA THR A 58 8.69 -5.81 5.11
C THR A 58 7.19 -5.76 5.36
N ARG A 59 6.45 -5.06 4.51
CA ARG A 59 5.00 -4.92 4.65
C ARG A 59 4.34 -4.85 3.28
N ILE A 60 3.04 -5.17 3.25
CA ILE A 60 2.23 -5.02 2.04
C ILE A 60 0.93 -4.31 2.37
N LYS A 61 0.30 -3.77 1.34
CA LYS A 61 -1.07 -3.26 1.42
C LYS A 61 -1.75 -3.39 0.07
N LEU A 62 -3.08 -3.39 0.08
CA LEU A 62 -3.90 -3.41 -1.12
C LEU A 62 -4.65 -2.08 -1.22
N THR A 63 -4.74 -1.53 -2.41
CA THR A 63 -5.57 -0.36 -2.69
C THR A 63 -6.69 -0.76 -3.63
N VAL A 64 -7.78 0.00 -3.59
CA VAL A 64 -8.98 -0.30 -4.37
C VAL A 64 -9.40 0.95 -5.11
N GLN A 65 -9.80 0.78 -6.38
CA GLN A 65 -10.33 1.86 -7.19
C GLN A 65 -11.58 1.42 -7.92
N ARG A 66 -12.42 2.37 -8.25
CA ARG A 66 -13.66 2.28 -9.01
C ARG A 66 -14.85 1.84 -8.18
N PHE A 67 -14.79 0.70 -7.53
CA PHE A 67 -15.87 0.17 -6.70
C PHE A 67 -15.27 -0.38 -5.41
N SER A 68 -16.08 -0.48 -4.37
CA SER A 68 -15.62 -1.05 -3.11
C SER A 68 -15.43 -2.55 -3.24
N VAL A 69 -14.54 -3.09 -2.41
CA VAL A 69 -14.27 -4.52 -2.34
C VAL A 69 -14.27 -4.95 -0.88
N ASP A 70 -15.00 -6.00 -0.58
CA ASP A 70 -15.01 -6.61 0.75
C ASP A 70 -13.95 -7.71 0.77
N PHE A 71 -12.85 -7.47 1.44
CA PHE A 71 -11.81 -8.48 1.56
C PHE A 71 -12.10 -9.39 2.74
N HIS A 72 -11.95 -10.69 2.54
CA HIS A 72 -12.10 -11.69 3.59
C HIS A 72 -10.75 -12.08 4.16
N ARG A 73 -9.85 -12.52 3.31
CA ARG A 73 -8.50 -12.90 3.74
C ARG A 73 -7.50 -12.73 2.61
N VAL A 74 -6.25 -12.71 3.01
CA VAL A 74 -5.11 -12.60 2.11
C VAL A 74 -4.10 -13.68 2.49
N VAL A 75 -3.52 -14.33 1.51
CA VAL A 75 -2.42 -15.28 1.73
C VAL A 75 -1.22 -14.82 0.93
N VAL A 76 -0.14 -14.55 1.64
CA VAL A 76 1.12 -14.15 1.04
C VAL A 76 1.97 -15.41 0.87
N HIS A 77 2.42 -15.65 -0.36
CA HIS A 77 3.33 -16.76 -0.65
C HIS A 77 4.73 -16.19 -0.83
N PHE A 78 5.66 -16.70 -0.05
CA PHE A 78 7.04 -16.23 -0.08
C PHE A 78 7.88 -17.03 -1.06
N GLY A 79 8.99 -16.44 -1.48
CA GLY A 79 9.87 -17.07 -2.45
C GLY A 79 10.49 -18.38 -2.01
N ASN A 80 10.55 -18.62 -0.69
CA ASN A 80 11.12 -19.87 -0.15
C ASN A 80 10.08 -20.97 0.05
N GLY A 81 8.83 -20.76 -0.40
CA GLY A 81 7.76 -21.74 -0.30
C GLY A 81 6.88 -21.61 0.94
N GLU A 82 7.25 -20.77 1.88
CA GLU A 82 6.40 -20.48 3.04
C GLU A 82 5.23 -19.61 2.66
N LYS A 83 4.24 -19.52 3.53
CA LYS A 83 3.09 -18.65 3.33
C LYS A 83 2.62 -18.07 4.65
N GLN A 84 1.98 -16.92 4.57
CA GLN A 84 1.40 -16.23 5.71
C GLN A 84 -0.05 -15.92 5.38
N GLU A 85 -0.95 -16.35 6.25
CA GLU A 85 -2.38 -16.10 6.08
C GLU A 85 -2.81 -14.95 6.99
N VAL A 86 -3.57 -14.02 6.43
CA VAL A 86 -4.06 -12.85 7.15
C VAL A 86 -5.57 -12.74 6.97
N GLU A 87 -6.30 -12.73 8.08
CA GLU A 87 -7.75 -12.46 8.05
C GLU A 87 -7.94 -10.94 7.98
N LEU A 88 -8.28 -10.47 6.82
CA LEU A 88 -8.39 -9.04 6.61
C LEU A 88 -9.75 -8.49 7.02
N ARG A 89 -10.84 -9.14 6.61
CA ARG A 89 -12.23 -8.83 6.98
C ARG A 89 -12.51 -7.33 6.97
N SER A 90 -12.29 -6.71 5.84
CA SER A 90 -12.37 -5.27 5.74
C SER A 90 -12.98 -4.86 4.41
N THR A 91 -13.93 -3.94 4.47
CA THR A 91 -14.49 -3.34 3.26
C THR A 91 -13.67 -2.11 2.91
N ILE A 92 -13.09 -2.12 1.72
CA ILE A 92 -12.27 -1.00 1.25
C ILE A 92 -13.05 -0.30 0.16
N ARG A 93 -13.34 0.98 0.36
CA ARG A 93 -14.06 1.79 -0.60
C ARG A 93 -13.16 2.15 -1.78
N ALA A 94 -13.79 2.49 -2.89
CA ALA A 94 -13.07 3.05 -4.03
C ALA A 94 -12.23 4.25 -3.57
N GLY A 95 -10.95 4.24 -3.91
CA GLY A 95 -10.00 5.24 -3.48
C GLY A 95 -9.34 4.94 -2.15
N GLY A 96 -9.73 3.87 -1.48
CA GLY A 96 -9.16 3.50 -0.17
C GLY A 96 -8.09 2.44 -0.26
N GLU A 97 -7.58 2.09 0.91
CA GLU A 97 -6.55 1.06 1.03
C GLU A 97 -6.71 0.28 2.33
N THR A 98 -6.13 -0.92 2.35
CA THR A 98 -6.09 -1.73 3.57
C THR A 98 -5.09 -1.15 4.55
N ARG A 99 -5.13 -1.65 5.79
CA ARG A 99 -4.02 -1.41 6.70
C ARG A 99 -2.75 -2.04 6.13
N ALA A 100 -1.61 -1.56 6.58
CA ALA A 100 -0.34 -2.19 6.25
C ALA A 100 -0.25 -3.53 6.99
N ILE A 101 0.14 -4.56 6.28
CA ILE A 101 0.25 -5.91 6.81
C ILE A 101 1.73 -6.23 6.95
N ASP A 102 2.17 -6.47 8.20
CA ASP A 102 3.56 -6.83 8.46
C ASP A 102 3.83 -8.26 7.97
N LEU A 103 4.93 -8.43 7.26
CA LEU A 103 5.34 -9.76 6.80
C LEU A 103 6.14 -10.46 7.89
N GLU A 104 5.81 -11.72 8.13
CA GLU A 104 6.53 -12.54 9.10
C GLU A 104 7.97 -12.73 8.64
N GLY A 105 8.92 -12.56 9.54
CA GLY A 105 10.31 -12.73 9.24
C GLY A 105 11.01 -11.51 8.67
N THR A 106 10.39 -10.37 8.70
CA THR A 106 10.91 -9.07 8.25
C THR A 106 11.14 -9.00 6.74
N ASP A 107 12.35 -9.05 6.26
CA ASP A 107 12.64 -8.86 4.82
C ASP A 107 12.31 -10.13 4.05
N ARG A 108 11.25 -10.11 3.27
CA ARG A 108 10.78 -11.29 2.57
C ARG A 108 10.58 -11.04 1.09
N VAL A 109 11.04 -11.99 0.28
CA VAL A 109 10.71 -12.05 -1.13
C VAL A 109 9.31 -12.62 -1.28
N ILE A 110 8.47 -11.95 -2.04
CA ILE A 110 7.09 -12.38 -2.27
C ILE A 110 6.99 -13.01 -3.65
N SER A 111 6.41 -14.21 -3.72
CA SER A 111 6.20 -14.86 -5.01
C SER A 111 4.81 -14.53 -5.57
N ARG A 112 3.80 -14.51 -4.72
CA ARG A 112 2.46 -14.10 -5.11
C ARG A 112 1.62 -13.81 -3.88
N VAL A 113 0.53 -13.07 -4.10
CA VAL A 113 -0.44 -12.77 -3.06
C VAL A 113 -1.81 -13.20 -3.57
N GLU A 114 -2.46 -14.07 -2.82
CA GLU A 114 -3.84 -14.47 -3.09
C GLU A 114 -4.78 -13.68 -2.19
N PHE A 115 -5.96 -13.37 -2.68
CA PHE A 115 -6.95 -12.69 -1.86
C PHE A 115 -8.36 -13.20 -2.19
N TRP A 116 -9.16 -13.31 -1.15
CA TRP A 116 -10.57 -13.71 -1.23
C TRP A 116 -11.41 -12.49 -0.90
N TYR A 117 -12.47 -12.28 -1.68
CA TYR A 117 -13.21 -11.03 -1.65
C TYR A 117 -14.61 -11.17 -2.19
N ASP A 118 -15.43 -10.15 -1.89
CA ASP A 118 -16.66 -9.86 -2.62
C ASP A 118 -16.50 -8.47 -3.24
N ALA A 119 -16.66 -8.37 -4.55
CA ALA A 119 -16.57 -7.09 -5.23
C ALA A 119 -17.98 -6.53 -5.38
N ASN A 120 -18.18 -5.34 -4.83
CA ASN A 120 -19.47 -4.65 -4.90
C ASN A 120 -19.57 -3.88 -6.20
N THR A 121 -19.58 -4.61 -7.30
CA THR A 121 -19.67 -4.03 -8.63
C THR A 121 -21.07 -4.16 -9.18
N ILE A 122 -21.45 -3.22 -10.04
CA ILE A 122 -22.69 -3.29 -10.76
C ILE A 122 -22.36 -3.96 -12.09
N ARG A 123 -23.21 -4.89 -12.47
CA ARG A 123 -23.22 -5.61 -13.74
C ARG A 123 -22.14 -5.16 -14.74
N GLY A 124 -21.17 -6.02 -14.98
CA GLY A 124 -20.13 -5.78 -16.01
C GLY A 124 -19.09 -4.74 -15.65
N ARG A 125 -19.23 -4.08 -14.51
CA ARG A 125 -18.23 -3.13 -14.04
C ARG A 125 -17.23 -3.82 -13.15
N ARG A 126 -16.07 -3.19 -12.95
CA ARG A 126 -14.94 -3.84 -12.31
C ARG A 126 -14.25 -2.89 -11.35
N ALA A 127 -13.79 -3.45 -10.25
CA ALA A 127 -12.90 -2.75 -9.34
C ALA A 127 -11.46 -3.07 -9.75
N VAL A 128 -10.54 -2.20 -9.34
CA VAL A 128 -9.11 -2.40 -9.58
C VAL A 128 -8.44 -2.52 -8.22
N VAL A 129 -7.73 -3.63 -8.04
CA VAL A 129 -6.97 -3.90 -6.81
C VAL A 129 -5.48 -3.84 -7.15
N ARG A 130 -4.74 -3.05 -6.40
CA ARG A 130 -3.29 -2.95 -6.56
C ARG A 130 -2.59 -3.39 -5.30
N LEU A 131 -1.52 -4.14 -5.47
CA LEU A 131 -0.68 -4.61 -4.38
C LEU A 131 0.56 -3.75 -4.31
N TYR A 132 0.84 -3.24 -3.12
CA TYR A 132 2.07 -2.49 -2.84
C TYR A 132 2.87 -3.19 -1.76
N GLY A 133 4.18 -3.14 -1.90
CA GLY A 133 5.11 -3.61 -0.89
C GLY A 133 5.97 -2.47 -0.39
N GLU A 134 6.28 -2.49 0.90
CA GLU A 134 7.19 -1.52 1.51
C GLU A 134 8.51 -2.20 1.83
N ARG A 135 9.61 -1.57 1.41
CA ARG A 135 10.95 -2.07 1.68
C ARG A 135 11.41 -1.78 3.10
#